data_912aac38cf6a2c41f0245aa125a626aa
#
_entry.id   912aac38cf6a2c41f0245aa125a626aa
#
_cell.length_a   1.000
_cell.length_b   1.000
_cell.length_c   1.000
_cell.angle_alpha   90.00
_cell.angle_beta   90.00
_cell.angle_gamma   90.00
#
_symmetry.space_group_name_H-M   'P 1'
#
loop_
_entity.id
_entity.type
_entity.pdbx_description
1 polymer ?
#
loop_
_entity_poly.entity_id
_entity_poly.type
_entity_poly.pdbx_seq_one_letter_code
_entity_poly.pdbx_strand_id
1 'polypeptide(L)'
;MIALFAAALFVAGGTARACDTALLLAVDVSNSVDEAEYRLQIDGMADALLDPEIVLALTEGRVTLSVMQWSGVERQVMSLPWRQMLTKADVIRFSQDARALERAFVLSDTAPAEAIRFALRQFDEVEDCARHIIDVSGDGTPNSGSDTRGASQEAERAGVTINGIAIESMGVAISGFYRRALVTRDGFVITARGHRDYPRAIRIKILREVSRVVG
;
A
#
# COMPACT_ATOMS: atom_id res chain seq x y z
N MET A 1 21.85 -35.85 52.57
CA MET A 1 20.88 -35.79 51.45
C MET A 1 20.89 -34.38 50.90
N ILE A 2 21.53 -34.14 49.77
CA ILE A 2 21.62 -32.81 49.12
C ILE A 2 20.65 -32.84 47.95
N ALA A 3 19.61 -32.01 48.03
CA ALA A 3 18.62 -31.89 46.94
C ALA A 3 19.16 -30.89 45.90
N LEU A 4 19.47 -31.35 44.68
CA LEU A 4 19.75 -30.49 43.56
C LEU A 4 18.42 -29.92 42.99
N PHE A 5 18.23 -28.64 43.08
CA PHE A 5 17.18 -27.91 42.33
C PHE A 5 17.69 -27.61 40.93
N ALA A 6 17.13 -28.30 39.93
CA ALA A 6 17.36 -27.98 38.56
C ALA A 6 16.44 -26.78 38.17
N ALA A 7 17.04 -25.60 37.94
CA ALA A 7 16.31 -24.46 37.39
C ALA A 7 16.12 -24.65 35.88
N ALA A 8 14.90 -24.85 35.43
CA ALA A 8 14.55 -24.87 34.02
C ALA A 8 14.53 -23.40 33.49
N LEU A 9 15.50 -23.04 32.64
CA LEU A 9 15.44 -21.82 31.86
C LEU A 9 14.36 -21.96 30.78
N PHE A 10 13.24 -21.27 30.98
CA PHE A 10 12.30 -21.03 29.89
C PHE A 10 12.89 -19.97 28.95
N VAL A 11 13.45 -20.40 27.82
CA VAL A 11 13.75 -19.50 26.71
C VAL A 11 12.42 -19.16 26.04
N ALA A 12 11.93 -17.95 26.28
CA ALA A 12 10.80 -17.41 25.52
C ALA A 12 11.25 -17.25 24.07
N GLY A 13 10.93 -18.25 23.24
CA GLY A 13 11.11 -18.18 21.79
C GLY A 13 10.21 -17.11 21.24
N GLY A 14 10.77 -15.90 20.99
CA GLY A 14 10.10 -14.90 20.18
C GLY A 14 9.85 -15.50 18.80
N THR A 15 8.59 -15.54 18.36
CA THR A 15 8.25 -15.95 17.00
C THR A 15 8.94 -15.00 16.03
N ALA A 16 9.90 -15.51 15.26
CA ALA A 16 10.50 -14.72 14.18
C ALA A 16 9.39 -14.39 13.19
N ARG A 17 9.04 -13.10 13.06
CA ARG A 17 8.02 -12.64 12.11
C ARG A 17 8.48 -12.90 10.68
N ALA A 18 7.56 -13.32 9.82
CA ALA A 18 7.88 -13.70 8.44
C ALA A 18 8.37 -12.50 7.61
N CYS A 19 7.85 -11.29 7.89
CA CYS A 19 8.25 -10.04 7.24
C CYS A 19 8.04 -8.83 8.16
N ASP A 20 8.72 -7.72 7.85
CA ASP A 20 8.55 -6.47 8.60
C ASP A 20 7.27 -5.72 8.20
N THR A 21 6.94 -5.72 6.91
CA THR A 21 5.79 -4.98 6.38
C THR A 21 5.13 -5.72 5.23
N ALA A 22 3.81 -5.86 5.29
CA ALA A 22 2.97 -6.14 4.13
C ALA A 22 2.46 -4.80 3.58
N LEU A 23 2.87 -4.44 2.36
CA LEU A 23 2.50 -3.20 1.69
C LEU A 23 1.65 -3.50 0.46
N LEU A 24 0.39 -3.09 0.48
CA LEU A 24 -0.53 -3.21 -0.63
C LEU A 24 -0.65 -1.86 -1.34
N LEU A 25 -0.23 -1.81 -2.60
CA LEU A 25 -0.30 -0.64 -3.47
C LEU A 25 -1.66 -0.64 -4.19
N ALA A 26 -2.56 0.26 -3.79
CA ALA A 26 -3.92 0.35 -4.31
C ALA A 26 -4.03 1.53 -5.31
N VAL A 27 -4.06 1.20 -6.60
CA VAL A 27 -4.04 2.17 -7.71
C VAL A 27 -5.46 2.45 -8.18
N ASP A 28 -5.85 3.73 -8.17
CA ASP A 28 -7.11 4.21 -8.74
C ASP A 28 -7.07 4.12 -10.27
N VAL A 29 -8.08 3.45 -10.82
CA VAL A 29 -8.31 3.36 -12.26
C VAL A 29 -9.74 3.80 -12.62
N SER A 30 -10.33 4.68 -11.80
CA SER A 30 -11.65 5.26 -12.04
C SER A 30 -11.66 6.15 -13.29
N ASN A 31 -12.85 6.61 -13.69
CA ASN A 31 -13.03 7.31 -14.96
C ASN A 31 -12.29 8.67 -15.05
N SER A 32 -11.89 9.25 -13.93
CA SER A 32 -11.07 10.48 -13.88
C SER A 32 -9.64 10.27 -14.37
N VAL A 33 -9.15 9.03 -14.31
CA VAL A 33 -7.80 8.64 -14.76
C VAL A 33 -7.86 8.18 -16.21
N ASP A 34 -7.25 8.91 -17.13
CA ASP A 34 -7.14 8.47 -18.52
C ASP A 34 -6.04 7.42 -18.74
N GLU A 35 -5.89 6.90 -19.96
CA GLU A 35 -4.91 5.86 -20.26
C GLU A 35 -3.46 6.34 -20.09
N ALA A 36 -3.17 7.58 -20.48
CA ALA A 36 -1.82 8.16 -20.34
C ALA A 36 -1.50 8.42 -18.86
N GLU A 37 -2.46 8.87 -18.08
CA GLU A 37 -2.36 9.07 -16.64
C GLU A 37 -2.19 7.75 -15.89
N TYR A 38 -2.94 6.71 -16.30
CA TYR A 38 -2.73 5.35 -15.79
C TYR A 38 -1.30 4.87 -16.05
N ARG A 39 -0.78 5.08 -17.27
CA ARG A 39 0.62 4.71 -17.59
C ARG A 39 1.62 5.47 -16.73
N LEU A 40 1.40 6.76 -16.47
CA LEU A 40 2.27 7.53 -15.56
C LEU A 40 2.28 6.97 -14.14
N GLN A 41 1.14 6.48 -13.63
CA GLN A 41 1.08 5.84 -12.32
C GLN A 41 1.84 4.50 -12.32
N ILE A 42 1.58 3.63 -13.27
CA ILE A 42 2.18 2.29 -13.34
C ILE A 42 3.68 2.37 -13.58
N ASP A 43 4.13 3.17 -14.55
CA ASP A 43 5.54 3.32 -14.87
C ASP A 43 6.29 4.01 -13.70
N GLY A 44 5.69 5.03 -13.11
CA GLY A 44 6.27 5.70 -11.95
C GLY A 44 6.40 4.81 -10.72
N MET A 45 5.43 3.95 -10.46
CA MET A 45 5.49 2.93 -9.39
C MET A 45 6.61 1.92 -9.69
N ALA A 46 6.67 1.39 -10.90
CA ALA A 46 7.68 0.42 -11.30
C ALA A 46 9.11 1.01 -11.22
N ASP A 47 9.30 2.26 -11.64
CA ASP A 47 10.58 2.96 -11.51
C ASP A 47 10.96 3.22 -10.05
N ALA A 48 10.01 3.62 -9.21
CA ALA A 48 10.24 3.84 -7.79
C ALA A 48 10.72 2.57 -7.08
N LEU A 49 10.15 1.41 -7.40
CA LEU A 49 10.56 0.12 -6.84
C LEU A 49 12.03 -0.22 -7.18
N LEU A 50 12.59 0.31 -8.27
CA LEU A 50 13.99 0.09 -8.67
C LEU A 50 14.96 1.11 -8.07
N ASP A 51 14.47 2.10 -7.32
CA ASP A 51 15.34 3.03 -6.60
C ASP A 51 16.25 2.27 -5.62
N PRO A 52 17.58 2.53 -5.61
CA PRO A 52 18.52 1.77 -4.77
C PRO A 52 18.21 1.78 -3.28
N GLU A 53 17.69 2.90 -2.74
CA GLU A 53 17.33 3.02 -1.32
C GLU A 53 16.07 2.18 -1.02
N ILE A 54 15.10 2.17 -1.95
CA ILE A 54 13.89 1.36 -1.83
C ILE A 54 14.22 -0.12 -1.96
N VAL A 55 15.03 -0.51 -2.95
CA VAL A 55 15.49 -1.91 -3.11
C VAL A 55 16.13 -2.42 -1.83
N LEU A 56 17.03 -1.63 -1.22
CA LEU A 56 17.68 -1.99 0.03
C LEU A 56 16.66 -2.16 1.16
N ALA A 57 15.79 -1.18 1.37
CA ALA A 57 14.78 -1.22 2.43
C ALA A 57 13.79 -2.39 2.26
N LEU A 58 13.37 -2.68 1.03
CA LEU A 58 12.48 -3.80 0.71
C LEU A 58 13.13 -5.15 1.05
N THR A 59 14.39 -5.34 0.69
CA THR A 59 15.08 -6.62 0.88
C THR A 59 15.51 -6.83 2.34
N GLU A 60 16.05 -5.81 3.00
CA GLU A 60 16.43 -5.89 4.42
C GLU A 60 15.21 -6.09 5.33
N GLY A 61 14.10 -5.40 5.04
CA GLY A 61 12.83 -5.56 5.75
C GLY A 61 12.05 -6.80 5.34
N ARG A 62 12.53 -7.56 4.32
CA ARG A 62 11.80 -8.71 3.77
C ARG A 62 10.33 -8.35 3.51
N VAL A 63 10.13 -7.14 2.96
CA VAL A 63 8.80 -6.58 2.73
C VAL A 63 8.01 -7.44 1.77
N THR A 64 6.75 -7.67 2.06
CA THR A 64 5.84 -8.38 1.16
C THR A 64 4.99 -7.34 0.44
N LEU A 65 5.07 -7.34 -0.90
CA LEU A 65 4.38 -6.38 -1.77
C LEU A 65 3.22 -7.03 -2.51
N SER A 66 2.19 -6.24 -2.78
CA SER A 66 1.09 -6.58 -3.66
C SER A 66 0.58 -5.34 -4.37
N VAL A 67 -0.11 -5.51 -5.52
CA VAL A 67 -0.77 -4.41 -6.25
C VAL A 67 -2.22 -4.77 -6.46
N MET A 68 -3.12 -3.87 -6.11
CA MET A 68 -4.52 -3.93 -6.52
C MET A 68 -4.88 -2.72 -7.37
N GLN A 69 -5.81 -2.91 -8.28
CA GLN A 69 -6.49 -1.83 -8.98
C GLN A 69 -7.92 -1.71 -8.45
N TRP A 70 -8.39 -0.47 -8.31
CA TRP A 70 -9.72 -0.19 -7.79
C TRP A 70 -10.41 0.95 -8.53
N SER A 71 -11.74 0.94 -8.47
CA SER A 71 -12.58 1.95 -9.10
C SER A 71 -13.93 2.05 -8.34
N GLY A 72 -15.06 1.74 -8.99
CA GLY A 72 -16.40 1.78 -8.39
C GLY A 72 -16.70 0.65 -7.43
N VAL A 73 -17.95 0.57 -6.99
CA VAL A 73 -18.48 -0.54 -6.19
C VAL A 73 -18.30 -1.86 -6.95
N GLU A 74 -17.80 -2.91 -6.29
CA GLU A 74 -17.49 -4.24 -6.87
C GLU A 74 -16.45 -4.21 -8.00
N ARG A 75 -15.64 -3.14 -8.08
CA ARG A 75 -14.58 -2.98 -9.08
C ARG A 75 -13.22 -2.90 -8.39
N GLN A 76 -12.80 -3.99 -7.75
CA GLN A 76 -11.49 -4.18 -7.15
C GLN A 76 -10.92 -5.52 -7.59
N VAL A 77 -9.61 -5.55 -7.89
CA VAL A 77 -8.90 -6.77 -8.27
C VAL A 77 -7.46 -6.74 -7.78
N MET A 78 -6.99 -7.88 -7.26
CA MET A 78 -5.56 -8.08 -7.02
C MET A 78 -4.86 -8.29 -8.37
N SER A 79 -4.15 -7.27 -8.82
CA SER A 79 -3.44 -7.30 -10.11
C SER A 79 -2.08 -7.99 -10.01
N LEU A 80 -1.40 -7.86 -8.86
CA LEU A 80 -0.26 -8.69 -8.49
C LEU A 80 -0.50 -9.30 -7.10
N PRO A 81 -0.39 -10.62 -6.94
CA PRO A 81 -0.52 -11.28 -5.65
C PRO A 81 0.64 -10.91 -4.72
N TRP A 82 0.51 -11.21 -3.44
CA TRP A 82 1.55 -11.02 -2.46
C TRP A 82 2.85 -11.73 -2.84
N ARG A 83 3.97 -11.00 -2.79
CA ARG A 83 5.32 -11.51 -3.02
C ARG A 83 6.30 -10.92 -2.04
N GLN A 84 7.07 -11.76 -1.38
CA GLN A 84 8.12 -11.32 -0.46
C GLN A 84 9.38 -10.91 -1.21
N MET A 85 9.93 -9.74 -0.86
CA MET A 85 11.15 -9.17 -1.46
C MET A 85 12.36 -9.63 -0.63
N LEU A 86 12.95 -10.76 -1.02
CA LEU A 86 14.13 -11.34 -0.35
C LEU A 86 15.45 -10.91 -1.00
N THR A 87 15.40 -10.64 -2.30
CA THR A 87 16.58 -10.30 -3.10
C THR A 87 16.26 -9.15 -4.07
N LYS A 88 17.30 -8.46 -4.54
CA LYS A 88 17.16 -7.48 -5.61
C LYS A 88 16.48 -8.07 -6.86
N ALA A 89 16.72 -9.34 -7.16
CA ALA A 89 16.08 -10.00 -8.30
C ALA A 89 14.57 -10.15 -8.12
N ASP A 90 14.08 -10.33 -6.89
CA ASP A 90 12.64 -10.36 -6.60
C ASP A 90 12.00 -9.00 -6.87
N VAL A 91 12.66 -7.92 -6.43
CA VAL A 91 12.19 -6.54 -6.66
C VAL A 91 12.17 -6.21 -8.16
N ILE A 92 13.23 -6.59 -8.91
CA ILE A 92 13.28 -6.37 -10.36
C ILE A 92 12.13 -7.10 -11.06
N ARG A 93 11.87 -8.37 -10.73
CA ARG A 93 10.76 -9.13 -11.32
C ARG A 93 9.41 -8.49 -10.97
N PHE A 94 9.22 -8.10 -9.71
CA PHE A 94 7.98 -7.46 -9.28
C PHE A 94 7.75 -6.13 -10.02
N SER A 95 8.80 -5.29 -10.17
CA SER A 95 8.73 -4.05 -10.93
C SER A 95 8.40 -4.29 -12.41
N GLN A 96 8.98 -5.31 -13.04
CA GLN A 96 8.68 -5.66 -14.44
C GLN A 96 7.22 -6.10 -14.61
N ASP A 97 6.73 -6.95 -13.70
CA ASP A 97 5.33 -7.40 -13.72
C ASP A 97 4.38 -6.22 -13.44
N ALA A 98 4.73 -5.33 -12.50
CA ALA A 98 3.95 -4.12 -12.25
C ALA A 98 3.87 -3.22 -13.48
N ARG A 99 4.99 -3.00 -14.19
CA ARG A 99 5.02 -2.22 -15.44
C ARG A 99 4.17 -2.81 -16.55
N ALA A 100 4.04 -4.12 -16.59
CA ALA A 100 3.24 -4.84 -17.59
C ALA A 100 1.74 -4.86 -17.30
N LEU A 101 1.29 -4.31 -16.16
CA LEU A 101 -0.13 -4.30 -15.81
C LEU A 101 -0.95 -3.51 -16.81
N GLU A 102 -2.03 -4.13 -17.26
CA GLU A 102 -3.08 -3.48 -18.02
C GLU A 102 -4.12 -2.86 -17.06
N ARG A 103 -4.80 -1.82 -17.51
CA ARG A 103 -5.88 -1.19 -16.76
C ARG A 103 -7.07 -2.14 -16.61
N ALA A 104 -7.42 -2.48 -15.37
CA ALA A 104 -8.44 -3.48 -15.10
C ALA A 104 -9.87 -3.00 -15.35
N PHE A 105 -10.15 -1.71 -15.15
CA PHE A 105 -11.50 -1.15 -15.28
C PHE A 105 -11.48 0.14 -16.09
N VAL A 106 -12.53 0.35 -16.87
CA VAL A 106 -12.78 1.58 -17.63
C VAL A 106 -14.22 2.04 -17.40
N LEU A 107 -14.50 3.34 -17.56
CA LEU A 107 -15.83 3.93 -17.42
C LEU A 107 -16.52 3.54 -16.11
N SER A 108 -15.82 3.71 -15.00
CA SER A 108 -16.27 3.29 -13.67
C SER A 108 -16.13 4.43 -12.65
N ASP A 109 -16.95 4.37 -11.61
CA ASP A 109 -17.00 5.34 -10.52
C ASP A 109 -15.76 5.28 -9.62
N THR A 110 -15.75 6.13 -8.57
CA THR A 110 -14.71 6.24 -7.55
C THR A 110 -15.29 5.87 -6.20
N ALA A 111 -14.96 4.67 -5.68
CA ALA A 111 -15.48 4.09 -4.45
C ALA A 111 -14.35 3.68 -3.48
N PRO A 112 -13.63 4.63 -2.85
CA PRO A 112 -12.48 4.33 -2.01
C PRO A 112 -12.82 3.52 -0.74
N ALA A 113 -14.04 3.62 -0.21
CA ALA A 113 -14.46 2.82 0.93
C ALA A 113 -14.47 1.31 0.61
N GLU A 114 -14.96 0.94 -0.56
CA GLU A 114 -14.99 -0.44 -1.06
C GLU A 114 -13.58 -0.95 -1.36
N ALA A 115 -12.73 -0.07 -1.91
CA ALA A 115 -11.31 -0.38 -2.11
C ALA A 115 -10.60 -0.71 -0.78
N ILE A 116 -10.82 0.09 0.26
CA ILE A 116 -10.27 -0.16 1.61
C ILE A 116 -10.77 -1.50 2.16
N ARG A 117 -12.08 -1.77 2.12
CA ARG A 117 -12.65 -3.02 2.63
C ARG A 117 -12.19 -4.25 1.85
N PHE A 118 -12.04 -4.11 0.52
CA PHE A 118 -11.45 -5.17 -0.29
C PHE A 118 -10.00 -5.44 0.13
N ALA A 119 -9.18 -4.37 0.26
CA ALA A 119 -7.79 -4.46 0.68
C ALA A 119 -7.63 -5.12 2.06
N LEU A 120 -8.48 -4.76 3.03
CA LEU A 120 -8.43 -5.34 4.38
C LEU A 120 -8.53 -6.86 4.38
N ARG A 121 -9.37 -7.44 3.54
CA ARG A 121 -9.52 -8.91 3.43
C ARG A 121 -8.31 -9.61 2.83
N GLN A 122 -7.43 -8.88 2.13
CA GLN A 122 -6.23 -9.48 1.53
C GLN A 122 -5.11 -9.71 2.54
N PHE A 123 -5.15 -9.04 3.69
CA PHE A 123 -4.11 -9.19 4.72
C PHE A 123 -4.18 -10.53 5.48
N ASP A 124 -5.27 -11.29 5.38
CA ASP A 124 -5.38 -12.64 5.94
C ASP A 124 -4.29 -13.58 5.39
N GLU A 125 -3.79 -13.32 4.17
CA GLU A 125 -2.71 -14.09 3.54
C GLU A 125 -1.31 -13.77 4.08
N VAL A 126 -1.16 -12.65 4.79
CA VAL A 126 0.13 -12.09 5.24
C VAL A 126 0.07 -11.59 6.70
N GLU A 127 -0.79 -12.20 7.52
CA GLU A 127 -1.01 -11.81 8.91
C GLU A 127 0.26 -11.84 9.79
N ASP A 128 1.24 -12.67 9.43
CA ASP A 128 2.52 -12.81 10.15
C ASP A 128 3.47 -11.61 9.98
N CYS A 129 3.16 -10.66 9.09
CA CYS A 129 3.95 -9.44 8.94
C CYS A 129 3.77 -8.51 10.15
N ALA A 130 4.84 -7.78 10.52
CA ALA A 130 4.79 -6.89 11.69
C ALA A 130 3.88 -5.67 11.51
N ARG A 131 3.78 -5.17 10.29
CA ARG A 131 2.97 -4.02 9.90
C ARG A 131 2.16 -4.33 8.65
N HIS A 132 0.93 -3.82 8.59
CA HIS A 132 0.06 -3.91 7.44
C HIS A 132 -0.25 -2.50 6.95
N ILE A 133 0.03 -2.22 5.69
CA ILE A 133 -0.12 -0.88 5.10
C ILE A 133 -0.87 -0.97 3.79
N ILE A 134 -1.91 -0.14 3.64
CA ILE A 134 -2.57 0.14 2.37
C ILE A 134 -2.07 1.50 1.87
N ASP A 135 -1.42 1.51 0.70
CA ASP A 135 -1.03 2.71 -0.04
C ASP A 135 -2.11 3.02 -1.08
N VAL A 136 -2.96 4.01 -0.82
CA VAL A 136 -4.04 4.40 -1.74
C VAL A 136 -3.60 5.59 -2.58
N SER A 137 -3.54 5.42 -3.90
CA SER A 137 -3.33 6.52 -4.85
C SER A 137 -4.59 6.79 -5.67
N GLY A 138 -4.90 8.06 -5.92
CA GLY A 138 -6.03 8.48 -6.75
C GLY A 138 -6.15 9.99 -6.88
N ASP A 139 -6.97 10.43 -7.85
CA ASP A 139 -7.17 11.82 -8.25
C ASP A 139 -8.60 12.34 -8.01
N GLY A 140 -9.43 11.53 -7.33
CA GLY A 140 -10.84 11.83 -7.12
C GLY A 140 -11.30 11.81 -5.67
N THR A 141 -12.47 12.42 -5.44
CA THR A 141 -13.30 12.20 -4.26
C THR A 141 -14.36 11.14 -4.58
N PRO A 142 -14.91 10.44 -3.57
CA PRO A 142 -15.93 9.43 -3.84
C PRO A 142 -17.15 10.00 -4.55
N ASN A 143 -17.63 9.32 -5.57
CA ASN A 143 -18.90 9.58 -6.26
C ASN A 143 -19.84 8.38 -6.21
N SER A 144 -19.40 7.27 -5.63
CA SER A 144 -20.20 6.07 -5.37
C SER A 144 -19.69 5.35 -4.12
N GLY A 145 -20.42 4.32 -3.70
CA GLY A 145 -20.06 3.49 -2.57
C GLY A 145 -20.46 4.07 -1.22
N SER A 146 -19.88 3.54 -0.18
CA SER A 146 -20.22 3.84 1.21
C SER A 146 -19.29 4.90 1.85
N ASP A 147 -19.43 5.12 3.14
CA ASP A 147 -18.64 6.10 3.89
C ASP A 147 -17.16 5.73 3.97
N THR A 148 -16.30 6.56 3.35
CA THR A 148 -14.84 6.37 3.36
C THR A 148 -14.25 6.50 4.76
N ARG A 149 -14.76 7.42 5.59
CA ARG A 149 -14.26 7.57 6.98
C ARG A 149 -14.58 6.34 7.82
N GLY A 150 -15.75 5.75 7.64
CA GLY A 150 -16.13 4.48 8.28
C GLY A 150 -15.17 3.34 7.89
N ALA A 151 -14.84 3.19 6.60
CA ALA A 151 -13.89 2.20 6.13
C ALA A 151 -12.46 2.44 6.67
N SER A 152 -12.01 3.70 6.75
CA SER A 152 -10.73 4.06 7.38
C SER A 152 -10.70 3.67 8.87
N GLN A 153 -11.79 3.87 9.61
CA GLN A 153 -11.90 3.44 11.01
C GLN A 153 -11.94 1.91 11.17
N GLU A 154 -12.48 1.19 10.18
CA GLU A 154 -12.39 -0.29 10.14
C GLU A 154 -10.94 -0.74 10.04
N ALA A 155 -10.14 -0.09 9.17
CA ALA A 155 -8.71 -0.34 9.05
C ALA A 155 -7.95 -0.04 10.36
N GLU A 156 -8.22 1.10 11.01
CA GLU A 156 -7.63 1.45 12.31
C GLU A 156 -7.89 0.35 13.37
N ARG A 157 -9.12 -0.16 13.43
CA ARG A 157 -9.50 -1.24 14.37
C ARG A 157 -8.83 -2.58 14.04
N ALA A 158 -8.56 -2.82 12.77
CA ALA A 158 -7.82 -3.99 12.31
C ALA A 158 -6.29 -3.85 12.46
N GLY A 159 -5.78 -2.71 12.94
CA GLY A 159 -4.35 -2.45 13.06
C GLY A 159 -3.65 -2.21 11.71
N VAL A 160 -4.41 -1.85 10.67
CA VAL A 160 -3.92 -1.55 9.34
C VAL A 160 -3.76 -0.05 9.17
N THR A 161 -2.59 0.40 8.72
CA THR A 161 -2.33 1.80 8.39
C THR A 161 -2.72 2.08 6.95
N ILE A 162 -3.47 3.17 6.72
CA ILE A 162 -3.75 3.68 5.37
C ILE A 162 -2.95 4.97 5.17
N ASN A 163 -2.10 4.98 4.14
CA ASN A 163 -1.45 6.17 3.63
C ASN A 163 -2.02 6.52 2.24
N GLY A 164 -1.82 7.77 1.78
CA GLY A 164 -2.39 8.19 0.51
C GLY A 164 -1.43 9.00 -0.37
N ILE A 165 -1.55 8.81 -1.70
CA ILE A 165 -1.10 9.79 -2.69
C ILE A 165 -2.34 10.47 -3.25
N ALA A 166 -2.50 11.74 -2.88
CA ALA A 166 -3.54 12.57 -3.46
C ALA A 166 -2.99 13.24 -4.72
N ILE A 167 -3.48 12.85 -5.88
CA ILE A 167 -3.13 13.46 -7.16
C ILE A 167 -4.07 14.65 -7.37
N GLU A 168 -3.54 15.86 -7.27
CA GLU A 168 -4.33 17.06 -7.42
C GLU A 168 -4.64 17.32 -8.90
N SER A 169 -5.91 17.44 -9.23
CA SER A 169 -6.39 17.97 -10.48
C SER A 169 -6.81 19.45 -10.31
N MET A 170 -6.86 20.21 -11.40
CA MET A 170 -7.19 21.63 -11.33
C MET A 170 -8.55 21.87 -10.65
N GLY A 171 -8.55 22.58 -9.53
CA GLY A 171 -9.76 23.06 -8.84
C GLY A 171 -10.33 22.14 -7.76
N VAL A 172 -9.77 20.95 -7.51
CA VAL A 172 -10.23 20.03 -6.47
C VAL A 172 -9.12 19.72 -5.46
N ALA A 173 -9.38 19.97 -4.19
CA ALA A 173 -8.44 19.71 -3.10
C ALA A 173 -8.53 18.25 -2.62
N ILE A 174 -8.00 17.30 -3.40
CA ILE A 174 -8.00 15.87 -3.09
C ILE A 174 -7.25 15.58 -1.79
N SER A 175 -6.09 16.23 -1.58
CA SER A 175 -5.31 16.11 -0.35
C SER A 175 -6.11 16.42 0.92
N GLY A 176 -7.03 17.38 0.85
CA GLY A 176 -7.91 17.71 1.96
C GLY A 176 -8.89 16.58 2.30
N PHE A 177 -9.47 15.94 1.30
CA PHE A 177 -10.33 14.76 1.48
C PHE A 177 -9.53 13.59 2.05
N TYR A 178 -8.37 13.26 1.47
CA TYR A 178 -7.51 12.17 1.93
C TYR A 178 -7.16 12.32 3.42
N ARG A 179 -6.73 13.51 3.86
CA ARG A 179 -6.38 13.76 5.27
C ARG A 179 -7.56 13.63 6.22
N ARG A 180 -8.77 14.00 5.79
CA ARG A 180 -9.95 14.00 6.68
C ARG A 180 -10.68 12.66 6.73
N ALA A 181 -10.69 11.92 5.64
CA ALA A 181 -11.60 10.79 5.48
C ALA A 181 -10.93 9.47 5.06
N LEU A 182 -9.78 9.51 4.39
CA LEU A 182 -9.21 8.29 3.80
C LEU A 182 -8.09 7.70 4.66
N VAL A 183 -7.08 8.50 5.05
CA VAL A 183 -5.94 7.99 5.83
C VAL A 183 -6.32 7.72 7.28
N THR A 184 -5.69 6.72 7.87
CA THR A 184 -5.80 6.41 9.31
C THR A 184 -5.10 7.48 10.15
N ARG A 185 -5.30 7.46 11.48
CA ARG A 185 -4.72 8.45 12.40
C ARG A 185 -3.20 8.56 12.27
N ASP A 186 -2.51 7.42 12.16
CA ASP A 186 -1.05 7.34 12.05
C ASP A 186 -0.57 7.36 10.60
N GLY A 187 -1.50 7.48 9.65
CA GLY A 187 -1.24 7.57 8.24
C GLY A 187 -0.81 8.98 7.80
N PHE A 188 -0.34 9.08 6.57
CA PHE A 188 0.07 10.34 5.97
C PHE A 188 -0.38 10.47 4.53
N VAL A 189 -0.37 11.69 4.01
CA VAL A 189 -0.70 12.01 2.61
C VAL A 189 0.51 12.66 1.96
N ILE A 190 0.92 12.11 0.81
CA ILE A 190 1.81 12.79 -0.15
C ILE A 190 0.94 13.41 -1.23
N THR A 191 1.17 14.69 -1.55
CA THR A 191 0.48 15.35 -2.63
C THR A 191 1.32 15.30 -3.91
N ALA A 192 0.74 14.77 -4.98
CA ALA A 192 1.25 14.90 -6.34
C ALA A 192 0.54 16.04 -7.06
N ARG A 193 1.29 16.94 -7.70
CA ARG A 193 0.77 18.09 -8.46
C ARG A 193 0.37 17.65 -9.87
N GLY A 194 -0.63 16.77 -9.96
CA GLY A 194 -1.04 16.10 -11.18
C GLY A 194 -0.27 14.80 -11.43
N HIS A 195 -0.75 14.02 -12.44
CA HIS A 195 -0.19 12.70 -12.75
C HIS A 195 1.29 12.73 -13.15
N ARG A 196 1.77 13.80 -13.77
CA ARG A 196 3.21 13.96 -14.12
C ARG A 196 4.13 14.02 -12.89
N ASP A 197 3.61 14.40 -11.73
CA ASP A 197 4.35 14.47 -10.47
C ASP A 197 4.25 13.15 -9.65
N TYR A 198 3.43 12.21 -10.11
CA TYR A 198 3.22 10.93 -9.44
C TYR A 198 4.52 10.13 -9.24
N PRO A 199 5.45 10.02 -10.22
CA PRO A 199 6.71 9.28 -10.01
C PRO A 199 7.53 9.78 -8.82
N ARG A 200 7.59 11.11 -8.60
CA ARG A 200 8.22 11.70 -7.41
C ARG A 200 7.45 11.34 -6.14
N ALA A 201 6.14 11.47 -6.17
CA ALA A 201 5.29 11.24 -5.00
C ALA A 201 5.35 9.78 -4.53
N ILE A 202 5.24 8.81 -5.45
CA ILE A 202 5.26 7.38 -5.11
C ILE A 202 6.64 6.95 -4.58
N ARG A 203 7.74 7.46 -5.15
CA ARG A 203 9.09 7.20 -4.62
C ARG A 203 9.23 7.65 -3.17
N ILE A 204 8.86 8.90 -2.86
CA ILE A 204 8.94 9.44 -1.50
C ILE A 204 8.06 8.62 -0.55
N LYS A 205 6.87 8.26 -1.02
CA LYS A 205 5.90 7.54 -0.21
C LYS A 205 6.36 6.13 0.12
N ILE A 206 6.75 5.32 -0.87
CA ILE A 206 7.25 3.95 -0.65
C ILE A 206 8.45 3.99 0.29
N LEU A 207 9.42 4.88 0.04
CA LEU A 207 10.60 4.99 0.90
C LEU A 207 10.21 5.25 2.36
N ARG A 208 9.27 6.16 2.60
CA ARG A 208 8.78 6.46 3.96
C ARG A 208 8.08 5.27 4.62
N GLU A 209 7.37 4.44 3.86
CA GLU A 209 6.62 3.29 4.36
C GLU A 209 7.52 2.11 4.72
N VAL A 210 8.57 1.88 3.91
CA VAL A 210 9.45 0.72 4.09
C VAL A 210 10.72 1.02 4.87
N SER A 211 11.12 2.29 5.02
CA SER A 211 12.26 2.67 5.85
C SER A 211 11.98 2.32 7.31
N ARG A 212 12.92 1.61 7.93
CA ARG A 212 12.88 1.42 9.38
C ARG A 212 13.09 2.79 10.03
N VAL A 213 12.11 3.26 10.77
CA VAL A 213 12.35 4.36 11.69
C VAL A 213 13.24 3.78 12.78
N VAL A 214 14.54 4.05 12.69
CA VAL A 214 15.48 3.80 13.79
C VAL A 214 15.09 4.80 14.87
N GLY A 215 14.29 4.34 15.84
CA GLY A 215 13.91 5.06 17.04
C GLY A 215 14.93 4.81 18.14
#